data_a191a93175e9b0d4cea8bc04012c6c30
#
_entry.id   a191a93175e9b0d4cea8bc04012c6c30
#
_cell.length_a   1.000
_cell.length_b   1.000
_cell.length_c   1.000
_cell.angle_alpha   90.00
_cell.angle_beta   90.00
_cell.angle_gamma   90.00
#
_symmetry.space_group_name_H-M   'P 1'
#
loop_
_entity.id
_entity.type
_entity.pdbx_description
1 polymer ?
#
loop_
_entity_poly.entity_id
_entity_poly.type
_entity_poly.pdbx_seq_one_letter_code
_entity_poly.pdbx_strand_id
1 'polypeptide(L)'
;MSNNLFSKVDGKSIIVGDFQIENYNENLHIKITCISEDQNGYFIVFENVSKLKMSDISYPFQICGFEILDYNSRGYQKDSRFFVNDYEDGKLSFFCENFEIFNANG
;
A
#
# COMPACT_ATOMS: atom_id res chain seq x y z
N MET A 1 -7.00 12.45 9.29
CA MET A 1 -7.28 11.55 10.36
C MET A 1 -6.15 10.55 10.57
N SER A 2 -5.76 10.38 11.77
CA SER A 2 -4.73 9.42 12.09
C SER A 2 -5.28 8.00 11.93
N ASN A 3 -4.52 7.15 11.31
CA ASN A 3 -4.91 5.76 11.16
C ASN A 3 -4.11 4.93 12.16
N ASN A 4 -4.79 4.43 13.19
CA ASN A 4 -4.14 3.67 14.26
C ASN A 4 -3.51 2.39 13.76
N LEU A 5 -3.87 1.95 12.57
CA LEU A 5 -3.37 0.70 12.00
C LEU A 5 -2.12 0.90 11.16
N PHE A 6 -1.70 2.14 10.97
CA PHE A 6 -0.54 2.45 10.13
C PHE A 6 0.70 1.67 10.60
N SER A 7 0.97 1.70 11.89
CA SER A 7 2.15 1.04 12.45
C SER A 7 2.06 -0.48 12.39
N LYS A 8 0.90 -1.02 12.08
CA LYS A 8 0.75 -2.47 11.95
C LYS A 8 1.27 -3.00 10.64
N VAL A 9 1.39 -2.14 9.64
CA VAL A 9 1.84 -2.55 8.30
C VAL A 9 3.08 -1.81 7.85
N ASP A 10 3.26 -0.55 8.26
CA ASP A 10 4.41 0.25 7.83
C ASP A 10 5.70 -0.26 8.45
N GLY A 11 6.70 -0.49 7.62
CA GLY A 11 7.97 -1.03 8.08
C GLY A 11 7.92 -2.51 8.44
N LYS A 12 6.88 -3.21 8.03
CA LYS A 12 6.65 -4.60 8.39
C LYS A 12 6.72 -5.50 7.18
N SER A 13 6.88 -6.79 7.45
CA SER A 13 6.72 -7.83 6.44
C SER A 13 5.25 -8.18 6.37
N ILE A 14 4.69 -8.19 5.16
CA ILE A 14 3.29 -8.54 4.97
C ILE A 14 3.18 -9.63 3.90
N ILE A 15 2.16 -10.47 4.03
CA ILE A 15 1.83 -11.47 3.03
C ILE A 15 0.57 -11.00 2.32
N VAL A 16 0.68 -10.74 1.02
CA VAL A 16 -0.42 -10.23 0.22
C VAL A 16 -1.21 -11.41 -0.35
N GLY A 17 -2.46 -11.53 0.04
CA GLY A 17 -3.34 -12.57 -0.45
C GLY A 17 -4.22 -12.11 -1.60
N ASP A 18 -4.43 -10.81 -1.73
CA ASP A 18 -5.25 -10.26 -2.79
C ASP A 18 -4.77 -8.86 -3.13
N PHE A 19 -4.76 -8.55 -4.42
CA PHE A 19 -4.31 -7.25 -4.92
C PHE A 19 -5.23 -6.86 -6.06
N GLN A 20 -6.02 -5.82 -5.86
CA GLN A 20 -7.02 -5.39 -6.83
C GLN A 20 -6.71 -3.99 -7.33
N ILE A 21 -6.82 -3.80 -8.63
CA ILE A 21 -6.66 -2.50 -9.27
C ILE A 21 -7.99 -2.12 -9.88
N GLU A 22 -8.51 -0.94 -9.52
CA GLU A 22 -9.77 -0.45 -10.02
C GLU A 22 -9.61 0.94 -10.59
N ASN A 23 -10.35 1.22 -11.65
CA ASN A 23 -10.30 2.51 -12.32
C ASN A 23 -11.64 3.21 -12.14
N TYR A 24 -11.64 4.33 -11.43
CA TYR A 24 -12.83 5.15 -11.19
C TYR A 24 -12.62 6.52 -11.80
N ASN A 25 -13.41 6.87 -12.82
CA ASN A 25 -13.36 8.21 -13.40
C ASN A 25 -11.93 8.63 -13.72
N GLU A 26 -11.20 7.74 -14.38
CA GLU A 26 -9.81 7.97 -14.79
C GLU A 26 -8.82 8.03 -13.63
N ASN A 27 -9.27 7.72 -12.42
CA ASN A 27 -8.38 7.61 -11.25
C ASN A 27 -8.16 6.16 -10.89
N LEU A 28 -6.92 5.80 -10.68
CA LEU A 28 -6.55 4.42 -10.37
C LEU A 28 -6.56 4.22 -8.86
N HIS A 29 -7.26 3.20 -8.43
CA HIS A 29 -7.32 2.80 -7.01
C HIS A 29 -6.75 1.41 -6.87
N ILE A 30 -6.05 1.17 -5.76
CA ILE A 30 -5.49 -0.15 -5.46
C ILE A 30 -5.99 -0.58 -4.09
N LYS A 31 -6.41 -1.83 -3.99
CA LYS A 31 -6.78 -2.44 -2.72
C LYS A 31 -5.92 -3.66 -2.48
N ILE A 32 -5.23 -3.68 -1.34
CA ILE A 32 -4.37 -4.79 -0.94
C ILE A 32 -4.97 -5.44 0.30
N THR A 33 -5.15 -6.76 0.25
CA THR A 33 -5.54 -7.55 1.42
C THR A 33 -4.34 -8.36 1.85
N CYS A 34 -3.94 -8.23 3.10
CA CYS A 34 -2.70 -8.82 3.58
C CYS A 34 -2.79 -9.29 5.03
N ILE A 35 -1.79 -10.09 5.42
CA ILE A 35 -1.58 -10.50 6.81
C ILE A 35 -0.24 -9.93 7.22
N SER A 36 -0.21 -9.20 8.33
CA SER A 36 1.01 -8.57 8.83
C SER A 36 1.74 -9.48 9.82
N GLU A 37 2.87 -9.00 10.33
CA GLU A 37 3.70 -9.76 11.26
C GLU A 37 2.98 -10.10 12.56
N ASP A 38 1.97 -9.32 12.93
CA ASP A 38 1.19 -9.59 14.13
C ASP A 38 0.14 -10.68 13.92
N GLN A 39 0.14 -11.33 12.75
CA GLN A 39 -0.76 -12.42 12.39
C GLN A 39 -2.20 -11.97 12.17
N ASN A 40 -2.44 -10.67 12.13
CA ASN A 40 -3.77 -10.12 11.85
C ASN A 40 -3.90 -9.73 10.39
N GLY A 41 -5.14 -9.80 9.90
CA GLY A 41 -5.45 -9.41 8.54
C GLY A 41 -5.82 -7.94 8.44
N TYR A 42 -5.35 -7.32 7.38
CA TYR A 42 -5.67 -5.91 7.09
C TYR A 42 -5.95 -5.76 5.61
N PHE A 43 -6.75 -4.74 5.27
CA PHE A 43 -6.78 -4.33 3.88
C PHE A 43 -6.54 -2.83 3.80
N ILE A 44 -5.88 -2.43 2.72
CA ILE A 44 -5.44 -1.06 2.53
C ILE A 44 -5.97 -0.58 1.19
N VAL A 45 -6.65 0.58 1.21
CA VAL A 45 -7.18 1.19 0.00
C VAL A 45 -6.32 2.40 -0.32
N PHE A 46 -5.77 2.44 -1.52
CA PHE A 46 -4.96 3.55 -2.02
C PHE A 46 -5.73 4.26 -3.11
N GLU A 47 -5.81 5.59 -3.01
CA GLU A 47 -6.59 6.42 -3.93
C GLU A 47 -5.68 7.26 -4.80
N ASN A 48 -6.08 7.41 -6.07
CA ASN A 48 -5.34 8.21 -7.05
C ASN A 48 -3.90 7.77 -7.15
N VAL A 49 -3.74 6.51 -7.56
CA VAL A 49 -2.44 5.86 -7.69
C VAL A 49 -1.80 6.25 -9.01
N SER A 50 -0.50 6.49 -8.99
CA SER A 50 0.28 6.79 -10.20
C SER A 50 1.63 6.08 -10.13
N LYS A 51 2.24 5.92 -11.29
CA LYS A 51 3.60 5.38 -11.43
C LYS A 51 3.73 4.00 -10.80
N LEU A 52 2.74 3.15 -11.03
CA LEU A 52 2.74 1.79 -10.50
C LEU A 52 3.80 0.95 -11.19
N LYS A 53 4.62 0.30 -10.38
CA LYS A 53 5.62 -0.67 -10.84
C LYS A 53 5.46 -1.94 -10.04
N MET A 54 5.38 -3.07 -10.73
CA MET A 54 5.28 -4.38 -10.10
C MET A 54 6.15 -5.36 -10.88
N SER A 55 6.84 -6.24 -10.14
CA SER A 55 7.51 -7.36 -10.78
C SER A 55 6.53 -8.52 -10.91
N ASP A 56 6.97 -9.59 -11.57
CA ASP A 56 6.17 -10.80 -11.70
C ASP A 56 5.96 -11.39 -10.30
N ILE A 57 4.70 -11.63 -9.97
CA ILE A 57 4.34 -12.18 -8.67
C ILE A 57 3.28 -13.26 -8.85
N SER A 58 3.24 -14.18 -7.90
CA SER A 58 2.15 -15.14 -7.80
C SER A 58 1.57 -15.05 -6.40
N TYR A 59 0.27 -15.26 -6.28
CA TYR A 59 -0.41 -15.12 -5.01
C TYR A 59 -0.42 -16.42 -4.23
N PRO A 60 -0.29 -16.33 -2.91
CA PRO A 60 0.06 -15.13 -2.15
C PRO A 60 1.52 -14.78 -2.34
N PHE A 61 1.89 -13.52 -2.14
CA PHE A 61 3.29 -13.13 -2.21
C PHE A 61 3.66 -12.31 -0.98
N GLN A 62 4.94 -12.34 -0.63
CA GLN A 62 5.43 -11.66 0.57
C GLN A 62 6.17 -10.39 0.17
N ILE A 63 5.89 -9.32 0.88
CA ILE A 63 6.65 -8.08 0.81
C ILE A 63 7.38 -7.96 2.13
N CYS A 64 8.70 -8.16 2.11
CA CYS A 64 9.50 -8.21 3.33
C CYS A 64 9.69 -6.84 3.96
N GLY A 65 9.64 -5.79 3.16
CA GLY A 65 9.82 -4.43 3.65
C GLY A 65 8.81 -3.47 3.08
N PHE A 66 7.57 -3.56 3.55
CA PHE A 66 6.50 -2.69 3.10
C PHE A 66 6.57 -1.35 3.82
N GLU A 67 6.60 -0.25 3.06
CA GLU A 67 6.65 1.07 3.67
C GLU A 67 5.74 2.06 2.93
N ILE A 68 5.24 3.03 3.69
CA ILE A 68 4.46 4.14 3.14
C ILE A 68 5.12 5.42 3.63
N LEU A 69 5.66 6.21 2.71
CA LEU A 69 6.38 7.44 3.04
C LEU A 69 5.52 8.64 2.68
N ASP A 70 5.48 9.64 3.55
CA ASP A 70 4.73 10.86 3.32
C ASP A 70 5.67 11.91 2.72
N TYR A 71 5.47 12.25 1.46
CA TYR A 71 6.29 13.22 0.76
C TYR A 71 5.70 14.62 0.76
N ASN A 72 4.59 14.83 1.45
CA ASN A 72 3.91 16.12 1.46
C ASN A 72 4.85 17.27 1.88
N SER A 73 5.68 17.03 2.87
CA SER A 73 6.60 18.04 3.40
C SER A 73 7.74 18.36 2.43
N ARG A 74 7.86 17.60 1.35
CA ARG A 74 8.92 17.81 0.36
C ARG A 74 8.44 18.57 -0.87
N GLY A 75 7.20 19.07 -0.84
CA GLY A 75 6.67 19.86 -1.92
C GLY A 75 6.23 19.06 -3.15
N TYR A 76 6.01 17.78 -2.99
CA TYR A 76 5.52 16.96 -4.08
C TYR A 76 4.06 17.30 -4.39
N GLN A 77 3.64 16.96 -5.61
CA GLN A 77 2.29 17.23 -6.04
C GLN A 77 1.29 16.41 -5.23
N LYS A 78 0.05 16.90 -5.20
CA LYS A 78 -1.00 16.33 -4.39
C LYS A 78 -1.20 14.83 -4.64
N ASP A 79 -1.19 14.42 -5.91
CA ASP A 79 -1.43 13.02 -6.28
C ASP A 79 -0.19 12.14 -6.07
N SER A 80 0.93 12.73 -5.69
CA SER A 80 2.17 12.00 -5.39
C SER A 80 2.56 12.19 -3.93
N ARG A 81 1.58 12.39 -3.07
CA ARG A 81 1.86 12.70 -1.67
C ARG A 81 2.50 11.54 -0.92
N PHE A 82 2.01 10.32 -1.16
CA PHE A 82 2.53 9.15 -0.48
C PHE A 82 3.24 8.24 -1.46
N PHE A 83 4.38 7.72 -1.04
CA PHE A 83 5.13 6.74 -1.81
C PHE A 83 5.06 5.39 -1.11
N VAL A 84 4.48 4.40 -1.77
CA VAL A 84 4.35 3.05 -1.26
C VAL A 84 5.43 2.20 -1.93
N ASN A 85 6.18 1.45 -1.13
CA ASN A 85 7.37 0.79 -1.65
C ASN A 85 7.66 -0.51 -0.90
N ASP A 86 8.22 -1.46 -1.63
CA ASP A 86 8.87 -2.63 -1.06
C ASP A 86 10.38 -2.34 -1.04
N TYR A 87 10.89 -1.93 0.12
CA TYR A 87 12.28 -1.47 0.18
C TYR A 87 13.29 -2.62 0.26
N GLU A 88 12.83 -3.85 0.46
CA GLU A 88 13.71 -5.01 0.52
C GLU A 88 13.97 -5.59 -0.87
N ASP A 89 12.90 -5.89 -1.60
CA ASP A 89 13.01 -6.63 -2.85
C ASP A 89 12.56 -5.85 -4.08
N GLY A 90 11.93 -4.69 -3.89
CA GLY A 90 11.47 -3.88 -5.00
C GLY A 90 10.34 -4.50 -5.80
N LYS A 91 9.54 -5.36 -5.19
CA LYS A 91 8.45 -6.03 -5.91
C LYS A 91 7.33 -5.10 -6.31
N LEU A 92 7.16 -4.00 -5.57
CA LEU A 92 6.02 -3.13 -5.72
C LEU A 92 6.42 -1.70 -5.36
N SER A 93 6.02 -0.74 -6.18
CA SER A 93 6.13 0.67 -5.81
C SER A 93 5.10 1.48 -6.57
N PHE A 94 4.55 2.51 -5.92
CA PHE A 94 3.65 3.46 -6.56
C PHE A 94 3.49 4.70 -5.68
N PHE A 95 2.94 5.76 -6.28
CA PHE A 95 2.55 6.97 -5.54
C PHE A 95 1.04 7.01 -5.44
N CYS A 96 0.53 7.63 -4.39
CA CYS A 96 -0.91 7.85 -4.25
C CYS A 96 -1.20 9.15 -3.52
N GLU A 97 -2.44 9.61 -3.64
CA GLU A 97 -2.87 10.83 -2.97
C GLU A 97 -3.28 10.56 -1.54
N ASN A 98 -3.99 9.47 -1.31
CA ASN A 98 -4.50 9.08 0.00
C ASN A 98 -4.48 7.58 0.16
N PHE A 99 -4.51 7.14 1.41
CA PHE A 99 -4.71 5.73 1.70
C PHE A 99 -5.44 5.58 3.02
N GLU A 100 -6.05 4.41 3.21
CA GLU A 100 -6.73 4.09 4.44
C GLU A 100 -6.54 2.61 4.75
N ILE A 101 -6.30 2.29 6.02
CA ILE A 101 -6.04 0.92 6.45
C ILE A 101 -7.20 0.46 7.32
N PHE A 102 -7.71 -0.74 7.03
CA PHE A 102 -8.83 -1.33 7.74
C PHE A 102 -8.43 -2.68 8.31
N ASN A 103 -9.03 -3.00 9.44
CA ASN A 103 -8.89 -4.32 10.04
C ASN A 103 -9.79 -5.29 9.27
N ALA A 104 -9.20 -6.33 8.70
CA ALA A 104 -9.95 -7.25 7.85
C ALA A 104 -10.91 -8.14 8.64
N ASN A 105 -10.66 -8.30 9.93
CA ASN A 105 -11.45 -9.19 10.77
C ASN A 105 -12.52 -8.48 11.57
N GLY A 106 -12.60 -7.20 11.43
CA GLY A 106 -13.55 -6.43 12.24
C GLY A 106 -14.40 -5.54 11.50
#